data_a5155a9296be91b578f6ee6a32da3351
#
_entry.id   a5155a9296be91b578f6ee6a32da3351
#
_cell.length_a   1.000
_cell.length_b   1.000
_cell.length_c   1.000
_cell.angle_alpha   90.00
_cell.angle_beta   90.00
_cell.angle_gamma   90.00
#
_symmetry.space_group_name_H-M   'P 1'
#
loop_
_entity.id
_entity.type
_entity.pdbx_description
1 polymer ?
#
loop_
_entity_poly.entity_id
_entity_poly.type
_entity_poly.pdbx_seq_one_letter_code
_entity_poly.pdbx_strand_id
1 'polypeptide(L)'
;MTVARQNELALLIEKRLNKSLTEAEFAELETELLKNADARALFLDLSHQHASLQMLEESLVQEQLRKPELAQLSWGKIAAVAAILAVGFISWTQFSKPKIVATLVSSENAAWESSLPTEEGSELTAGFLRLKTGVATVQFQSGANVLLEAPAHLVLETPMKGTLLAGTAVIDVPESAIGFIIETPDGYAVDHGTQFSVSVDDSQRKSSFEVLSGEISVHHPSTGTEVRM
;
A
#
# COMPACT_ATOMS: atom_id res chain seq x y z
N MET A 1 -21.43 -43.65 22.21
CA MET A 1 -20.82 -44.45 21.12
C MET A 1 -19.29 -44.27 21.14
N THR A 2 -18.48 -45.33 20.91
CA THR A 2 -17.02 -45.17 20.83
C THR A 2 -16.62 -44.56 19.50
N VAL A 3 -15.53 -43.75 19.46
CA VAL A 3 -15.04 -43.06 18.24
C VAL A 3 -14.80 -44.03 17.08
N ALA A 4 -14.28 -45.24 17.37
CA ALA A 4 -14.06 -46.29 16.35
C ALA A 4 -15.38 -46.73 15.70
N ARG A 5 -16.45 -46.96 16.50
CA ARG A 5 -17.76 -47.36 15.99
C ARG A 5 -18.48 -46.21 15.23
N GLN A 6 -18.19 -44.98 15.58
CA GLN A 6 -18.70 -43.83 14.90
C GLN A 6 -18.13 -43.67 13.48
N ASN A 7 -16.84 -43.90 13.32
CA ASN A 7 -16.17 -43.88 12.03
C ASN A 7 -16.63 -45.03 11.10
N GLU A 8 -16.85 -46.23 11.65
CA GLU A 8 -17.36 -47.38 10.90
C GLU A 8 -18.79 -47.13 10.40
N LEU A 9 -19.64 -46.56 11.25
CA LEU A 9 -21.00 -46.20 10.90
C LEU A 9 -21.03 -45.07 9.84
N ALA A 10 -20.17 -44.09 9.96
CA ALA A 10 -20.06 -42.99 8.96
C ALA A 10 -19.69 -43.56 7.57
N LEU A 11 -18.79 -44.54 7.51
CA LEU A 11 -18.41 -45.20 6.27
C LEU A 11 -19.57 -45.98 5.62
N LEU A 12 -20.38 -46.68 6.42
CA LEU A 12 -21.57 -47.37 5.96
C LEU A 12 -22.64 -46.37 5.42
N ILE A 13 -22.83 -45.24 6.10
CA ILE A 13 -23.73 -44.17 5.65
C ILE A 13 -23.24 -43.59 4.35
N GLU A 14 -21.96 -43.27 4.19
CA GLU A 14 -21.38 -42.76 2.97
C GLU A 14 -21.56 -43.74 1.78
N LYS A 15 -21.29 -45.04 2.01
CA LYS A 15 -21.56 -46.09 1.00
C LYS A 15 -23.05 -46.13 0.62
N ARG A 16 -23.98 -45.94 1.58
CA ARG A 16 -25.43 -45.90 1.33
C ARG A 16 -25.82 -44.74 0.44
N LEU A 17 -25.26 -43.54 0.72
CA LEU A 17 -25.53 -42.32 -0.06
C LEU A 17 -24.97 -42.44 -1.48
N ASN A 18 -23.81 -43.10 -1.65
CA ASN A 18 -23.20 -43.37 -2.96
C ASN A 18 -23.73 -44.61 -3.69
N LYS A 19 -24.79 -45.26 -3.16
CA LYS A 19 -25.43 -46.42 -3.74
C LYS A 19 -24.47 -47.63 -3.95
N SER A 20 -23.43 -47.74 -3.12
CA SER A 20 -22.39 -48.78 -3.19
C SER A 20 -22.44 -49.79 -2.05
N LEU A 21 -23.53 -49.83 -1.27
CA LEU A 21 -23.71 -50.71 -0.11
C LEU A 21 -24.10 -52.11 -0.54
N THR A 22 -23.50 -53.12 0.07
CA THR A 22 -23.88 -54.53 -0.10
C THR A 22 -25.09 -54.88 0.78
N GLU A 23 -25.83 -56.01 0.50
CA GLU A 23 -26.99 -56.42 1.29
C GLU A 23 -26.63 -56.70 2.76
N ALA A 24 -25.45 -57.26 3.01
CA ALA A 24 -24.99 -57.53 4.37
C ALA A 24 -24.69 -56.24 5.16
N GLU A 25 -24.02 -55.30 4.55
CA GLU A 25 -23.74 -53.95 5.13
C GLU A 25 -25.03 -53.15 5.34
N PHE A 26 -26.01 -53.30 4.45
CA PHE A 26 -27.31 -52.66 4.60
C PHE A 26 -28.08 -53.19 5.83
N ALA A 27 -28.11 -54.50 6.06
CA ALA A 27 -28.74 -55.10 7.23
C ALA A 27 -28.04 -54.68 8.54
N GLU A 28 -26.71 -54.51 8.53
CA GLU A 28 -25.97 -54.01 9.66
C GLU A 28 -26.31 -52.56 9.97
N LEU A 29 -26.31 -51.69 8.95
CA LEU A 29 -26.68 -50.25 9.07
C LEU A 29 -28.12 -50.13 9.61
N GLU A 30 -29.07 -50.86 9.05
CA GLU A 30 -30.47 -50.87 9.49
C GLU A 30 -30.62 -51.25 10.95
N THR A 31 -29.92 -52.31 11.40
CA THR A 31 -29.92 -52.78 12.77
C THR A 31 -29.40 -51.68 13.73
N GLU A 32 -28.31 -51.00 13.36
CA GLU A 32 -27.74 -49.90 14.15
C GLU A 32 -28.67 -48.68 14.20
N LEU A 33 -29.27 -48.29 13.09
CA LEU A 33 -30.21 -47.20 13.06
C LEU A 33 -31.46 -47.45 13.90
N LEU A 34 -31.95 -48.70 13.96
CA LEU A 34 -33.11 -49.03 14.81
C LEU A 34 -32.80 -48.97 16.29
N LYS A 35 -31.56 -49.39 16.71
CA LYS A 35 -31.18 -49.52 18.12
C LYS A 35 -30.59 -48.25 18.73
N ASN A 36 -29.95 -47.39 17.94
CA ASN A 36 -29.13 -46.33 18.47
C ASN A 36 -29.62 -44.92 17.99
N ALA A 37 -29.98 -44.09 18.94
CA ALA A 37 -30.40 -42.71 18.63
C ALA A 37 -29.26 -41.83 18.05
N ASP A 38 -28.02 -42.03 18.51
CA ASP A 38 -26.86 -41.26 18.00
C ASP A 38 -26.56 -41.67 16.56
N ALA A 39 -26.77 -42.94 16.16
CA ALA A 39 -26.63 -43.43 14.81
C ALA A 39 -27.64 -42.74 13.87
N ARG A 40 -28.87 -42.57 14.31
CA ARG A 40 -29.91 -41.82 13.53
C ARG A 40 -29.57 -40.36 13.36
N ALA A 41 -29.04 -39.70 14.40
CA ALA A 41 -28.61 -38.32 14.32
C ALA A 41 -27.46 -38.14 13.31
N LEU A 42 -26.45 -39.03 13.36
CA LEU A 42 -25.33 -39.02 12.42
C LEU A 42 -25.80 -39.28 10.97
N PHE A 43 -26.73 -40.20 10.76
CA PHE A 43 -27.31 -40.47 9.44
C PHE A 43 -28.04 -39.27 8.87
N LEU A 44 -28.83 -38.55 9.66
CA LEU A 44 -29.52 -37.32 9.23
C LEU A 44 -28.54 -36.21 8.89
N ASP A 45 -27.49 -36.01 9.71
CA ASP A 45 -26.49 -34.97 9.48
C ASP A 45 -25.72 -35.20 8.17
N LEU A 46 -25.20 -36.40 7.96
CA LEU A 46 -24.50 -36.77 6.73
C LEU A 46 -25.39 -36.76 5.49
N SER A 47 -26.68 -37.14 5.64
CA SER A 47 -27.65 -37.08 4.54
C SER A 47 -27.94 -35.64 4.13
N HIS A 48 -28.07 -34.70 5.07
CA HIS A 48 -28.27 -33.28 4.79
C HIS A 48 -27.05 -32.65 4.12
N GLN A 49 -25.83 -33.00 4.58
CA GLN A 49 -24.59 -32.54 3.95
C GLN A 49 -24.48 -33.03 2.49
N HIS A 50 -24.77 -34.33 2.27
CA HIS A 50 -24.74 -34.92 0.92
C HIS A 50 -25.76 -34.28 -0.02
N ALA A 51 -27.01 -34.05 0.43
CA ALA A 51 -28.02 -33.38 -0.34
C ALA A 51 -27.65 -31.93 -0.69
N SER A 52 -27.02 -31.22 0.22
CA SER A 52 -26.53 -29.86 0.00
C SER A 52 -25.46 -29.79 -1.09
N LEU A 53 -24.54 -30.78 -1.10
CA LEU A 53 -23.49 -30.87 -2.11
C LEU A 53 -24.08 -31.22 -3.49
N GLN A 54 -25.05 -32.12 -3.59
CA GLN A 54 -25.72 -32.44 -4.83
C GLN A 54 -26.47 -31.25 -5.42
N MET A 55 -27.15 -30.45 -4.60
CA MET A 55 -27.81 -29.23 -5.04
C MET A 55 -26.83 -28.18 -5.60
N LEU A 56 -25.63 -28.06 -5.00
CA LEU A 56 -24.57 -27.21 -5.48
C LEU A 56 -24.02 -27.70 -6.82
N GLU A 57 -23.82 -29.03 -6.95
CA GLU A 57 -23.30 -29.64 -8.17
C GLU A 57 -24.30 -29.47 -9.36
N GLU A 58 -25.59 -29.70 -9.11
CA GLU A 58 -26.65 -29.47 -10.11
C GLU A 58 -26.73 -27.99 -10.51
N SER A 59 -26.56 -27.04 -9.55
CA SER A 59 -26.58 -25.61 -9.86
C SER A 59 -25.40 -25.19 -10.71
N LEU A 60 -24.20 -25.72 -10.43
CA LEU A 60 -22.99 -25.44 -11.22
C LEU A 60 -23.04 -26.06 -12.63
N VAL A 61 -23.61 -27.27 -12.76
CA VAL A 61 -23.80 -27.92 -14.06
C VAL A 61 -24.84 -27.17 -14.89
N GLN A 62 -25.92 -26.69 -14.29
CA GLN A 62 -26.93 -25.87 -14.99
C GLN A 62 -26.36 -24.50 -15.43
N GLU A 63 -25.48 -23.92 -14.65
CA GLU A 63 -24.81 -22.65 -15.02
C GLU A 63 -23.81 -22.86 -16.17
N GLN A 64 -23.12 -23.99 -16.22
CA GLN A 64 -22.24 -24.36 -17.34
C GLN A 64 -23.01 -24.73 -18.61
N LEU A 65 -24.22 -25.29 -18.51
CA LEU A 65 -25.08 -25.63 -19.65
C LEU A 65 -25.88 -24.44 -20.19
N ARG A 66 -25.94 -23.33 -19.45
CA ARG A 66 -26.37 -22.06 -20.00
C ARG A 66 -25.28 -21.59 -20.96
N LYS A 67 -25.30 -22.14 -22.18
CA LYS A 67 -24.53 -21.58 -23.31
C LYS A 67 -24.74 -20.08 -23.25
N PRO A 68 -23.67 -19.25 -23.11
CA PRO A 68 -23.86 -17.85 -23.37
C PRO A 68 -24.47 -17.82 -24.79
N GLU A 69 -25.68 -17.37 -24.92
CA GLU A 69 -26.11 -16.83 -26.19
C GLU A 69 -25.04 -15.79 -26.49
N LEU A 70 -24.16 -16.15 -27.41
CA LEU A 70 -23.31 -15.18 -28.09
C LEU A 70 -24.33 -14.33 -28.89
N ALA A 71 -25.06 -13.50 -28.11
CA ALA A 71 -25.79 -12.40 -28.69
C ALA A 71 -24.77 -11.76 -29.61
N GLN A 72 -25.11 -11.71 -30.89
CA GLN A 72 -24.29 -11.12 -31.95
C GLN A 72 -23.78 -9.80 -31.44
N LEU A 73 -22.57 -9.86 -30.82
CA LEU A 73 -21.92 -8.70 -30.27
C LEU A 73 -21.54 -7.88 -31.50
N SER A 74 -22.41 -6.93 -31.85
CA SER A 74 -22.18 -6.10 -33.04
C SER A 74 -20.77 -5.49 -32.87
N TRP A 75 -19.99 -5.54 -33.91
CA TRP A 75 -18.62 -5.01 -33.93
C TRP A 75 -18.54 -3.61 -33.30
N GLY A 76 -19.63 -2.84 -33.38
CA GLY A 76 -19.75 -1.56 -32.70
C GLY A 76 -19.72 -1.63 -31.18
N LYS A 77 -20.27 -2.67 -30.54
CA LYS A 77 -20.20 -2.84 -29.05
C LYS A 77 -18.82 -3.28 -28.62
N ILE A 78 -18.12 -4.10 -29.40
CA ILE A 78 -16.74 -4.52 -29.15
C ILE A 78 -15.82 -3.28 -29.27
N ALA A 79 -16.02 -2.46 -30.33
CA ALA A 79 -15.27 -1.23 -30.53
C ALA A 79 -15.50 -0.21 -29.38
N ALA A 80 -16.74 -0.08 -28.86
CA ALA A 80 -17.05 0.79 -27.74
C ALA A 80 -16.37 0.35 -26.44
N VAL A 81 -16.37 -0.95 -26.13
CA VAL A 81 -15.67 -1.50 -24.96
C VAL A 81 -14.16 -1.32 -25.11
N ALA A 82 -13.60 -1.60 -26.29
CA ALA A 82 -12.18 -1.39 -26.57
C ALA A 82 -11.79 0.09 -26.44
N ALA A 83 -12.63 1.02 -26.89
CA ALA A 83 -12.40 2.46 -26.74
C ALA A 83 -12.41 2.89 -25.26
N ILE A 84 -13.36 2.41 -24.45
CA ILE A 84 -13.42 2.69 -23.02
C ILE A 84 -12.17 2.15 -22.30
N LEU A 85 -11.76 0.92 -22.62
CA LEU A 85 -10.55 0.33 -22.05
C LEU A 85 -9.29 1.08 -22.49
N ALA A 86 -9.22 1.53 -23.75
CA ALA A 86 -8.09 2.33 -24.23
C ALA A 86 -8.04 3.71 -23.56
N VAL A 87 -9.17 4.39 -23.41
CA VAL A 87 -9.24 5.66 -22.67
C VAL A 87 -8.89 5.46 -21.19
N GLY A 88 -9.39 4.40 -20.56
CA GLY A 88 -9.03 4.03 -19.18
C GLY A 88 -7.53 3.73 -19.04
N PHE A 89 -6.94 3.00 -19.97
CA PHE A 89 -5.51 2.69 -19.99
C PHE A 89 -4.65 3.95 -20.23
N ILE A 90 -5.04 4.82 -21.18
CA ILE A 90 -4.35 6.09 -21.42
C ILE A 90 -4.46 7.00 -20.19
N SER A 91 -5.64 7.10 -19.57
CA SER A 91 -5.82 7.86 -18.32
C SER A 91 -4.94 7.30 -17.19
N TRP A 92 -4.90 5.96 -17.04
CA TRP A 92 -4.05 5.30 -16.05
C TRP A 92 -2.56 5.63 -16.25
N THR A 93 -2.05 5.57 -17.48
CA THR A 93 -0.63 5.87 -17.77
C THR A 93 -0.29 7.34 -17.56
N GLN A 94 -1.22 8.27 -17.77
CA GLN A 94 -1.02 9.70 -17.49
C GLN A 94 -1.04 10.00 -15.98
N PHE A 95 -1.90 9.30 -15.20
CA PHE A 95 -1.92 9.43 -13.74
C PHE A 95 -0.73 8.75 -13.04
N SER A 96 -0.07 7.81 -13.71
CA SER A 96 1.04 7.04 -13.15
C SER A 96 2.42 7.68 -13.37
N LYS A 97 2.51 8.88 -13.97
CA LYS A 97 3.79 9.58 -14.07
C LYS A 97 4.22 10.06 -12.69
N PRO A 98 5.41 9.69 -12.21
CA PRO A 98 5.93 10.18 -10.94
C PRO A 98 6.00 11.72 -11.00
N LYS A 99 5.43 12.38 -9.99
CA LYS A 99 5.44 13.84 -9.93
C LYS A 99 6.84 14.29 -9.51
N ILE A 100 7.47 15.10 -10.35
CA ILE A 100 8.73 15.75 -10.02
C ILE A 100 8.50 16.70 -8.85
N VAL A 101 9.36 16.61 -7.84
CA VAL A 101 9.30 17.40 -6.60
C VAL A 101 10.43 18.41 -6.57
N ALA A 102 11.61 18.02 -7.05
CA ALA A 102 12.82 18.83 -6.99
C ALA A 102 13.77 18.47 -8.14
N THR A 103 14.88 19.21 -8.24
CA THR A 103 16.01 18.94 -9.14
C THR A 103 17.30 19.01 -8.34
N LEU A 104 18.24 18.11 -8.58
CA LEU A 104 19.60 18.20 -8.03
C LEU A 104 20.40 19.19 -8.86
N VAL A 105 20.66 20.37 -8.33
CA VAL A 105 21.29 21.47 -9.08
C VAL A 105 22.81 21.31 -9.10
N SER A 106 23.42 20.99 -7.97
CA SER A 106 24.87 20.81 -7.85
C SER A 106 25.22 19.73 -6.81
N SER A 107 26.40 19.15 -6.98
CA SER A 107 26.87 18.06 -6.12
C SER A 107 28.41 18.05 -6.11
N GLU A 108 29.03 18.59 -5.05
CA GLU A 108 30.48 18.71 -4.95
C GLU A 108 31.06 17.72 -3.94
N ASN A 109 32.00 16.89 -4.39
CA ASN A 109 32.65 15.84 -3.56
C ASN A 109 31.66 14.94 -2.83
N ALA A 110 30.46 14.76 -3.41
CA ALA A 110 29.34 14.10 -2.77
C ALA A 110 29.41 12.58 -2.89
N ALA A 111 29.26 11.88 -1.78
CA ALA A 111 28.96 10.46 -1.75
C ALA A 111 27.53 10.25 -1.22
N TRP A 112 26.73 9.52 -2.00
CA TRP A 112 25.32 9.35 -1.76
C TRP A 112 24.92 7.94 -1.34
N GLU A 113 23.90 7.86 -0.51
CA GLU A 113 23.03 6.70 -0.34
C GLU A 113 21.59 7.18 -0.55
N SER A 114 21.01 6.87 -1.72
CA SER A 114 19.76 7.49 -2.14
C SER A 114 18.86 6.49 -2.84
N SER A 115 17.57 6.69 -2.73
CA SER A 115 16.55 6.03 -3.55
C SER A 115 16.31 6.75 -4.89
N LEU A 116 16.91 7.93 -5.07
CA LEU A 116 16.71 8.84 -6.19
C LEU A 116 18.01 8.96 -7.01
N PRO A 117 17.95 9.38 -8.28
CA PRO A 117 19.14 9.67 -9.07
C PRO A 117 19.94 10.81 -8.44
N THR A 118 21.28 10.73 -8.49
CA THR A 118 22.20 11.65 -7.82
C THR A 118 23.18 12.32 -8.78
N GLU A 119 22.84 12.35 -10.07
CA GLU A 119 23.57 13.12 -11.07
C GLU A 119 23.06 14.57 -11.11
N GLU A 120 23.96 15.52 -11.35
CA GLU A 120 23.56 16.93 -11.51
C GLU A 120 22.57 17.12 -12.66
N GLY A 121 21.53 17.91 -12.44
CA GLY A 121 20.42 18.13 -13.37
C GLY A 121 19.34 17.06 -13.31
N SER A 122 19.48 16.02 -12.47
CA SER A 122 18.45 14.98 -12.33
C SER A 122 17.17 15.52 -11.74
N GLU A 123 16.05 15.16 -12.36
CA GLU A 123 14.71 15.36 -11.81
C GLU A 123 14.42 14.36 -10.71
N LEU A 124 14.02 14.86 -9.55
CA LEU A 124 13.80 14.09 -8.35
C LEU A 124 12.29 14.01 -8.05
N THR A 125 11.82 12.80 -7.81
CA THR A 125 10.46 12.53 -7.29
C THR A 125 10.47 12.52 -5.77
N ALA A 126 9.32 12.25 -5.14
CA ALA A 126 9.30 11.98 -3.70
C ALA A 126 10.18 10.79 -3.35
N GLY A 127 10.99 10.94 -2.31
CA GLY A 127 11.98 9.95 -1.90
C GLY A 127 13.03 10.53 -0.97
N PHE A 128 14.08 9.77 -0.65
CA PHE A 128 15.13 10.21 0.26
C PHE A 128 16.49 10.40 -0.43
N LEU A 129 17.22 11.38 0.08
CA LEU A 129 18.61 11.70 -0.25
C LEU A 129 19.43 11.63 1.05
N ARG A 130 20.41 10.76 1.11
CA ARG A 130 21.37 10.71 2.21
C ARG A 130 22.75 11.07 1.65
N LEU A 131 23.24 12.24 2.02
CA LEU A 131 24.55 12.75 1.68
C LEU A 131 25.54 12.30 2.75
N LYS A 132 26.55 11.49 2.40
CA LYS A 132 27.57 10.98 3.34
C LYS A 132 28.80 11.89 3.42
N THR A 133 29.18 12.49 2.31
CA THR A 133 30.30 13.43 2.19
C THR A 133 29.97 14.50 1.17
N GLY A 134 30.62 15.66 1.28
CA GLY A 134 30.49 16.76 0.33
C GLY A 134 29.33 17.71 0.61
N VAL A 135 28.97 18.47 -0.40
CA VAL A 135 27.90 19.47 -0.37
C VAL A 135 27.03 19.30 -1.61
N ALA A 136 25.74 19.55 -1.49
CA ALA A 136 24.83 19.44 -2.61
C ALA A 136 23.67 20.47 -2.50
N THR A 137 23.21 20.95 -3.65
CA THR A 137 22.07 21.87 -3.74
C THR A 137 20.89 21.19 -4.42
N VAL A 138 19.77 21.14 -3.73
CA VAL A 138 18.49 20.62 -4.22
C VAL A 138 17.54 21.79 -4.39
N GLN A 139 17.05 22.02 -5.60
CA GLN A 139 16.01 23.00 -5.89
C GLN A 139 14.65 22.34 -5.99
N PHE A 140 13.74 22.71 -5.11
CA PHE A 140 12.35 22.27 -5.17
C PHE A 140 11.61 22.94 -6.35
N GLN A 141 10.56 22.28 -6.86
CA GLN A 141 9.75 22.82 -7.96
C GLN A 141 9.04 24.14 -7.60
N SER A 142 8.90 24.46 -6.32
CA SER A 142 8.46 25.77 -5.82
C SER A 142 9.46 26.90 -6.09
N GLY A 143 10.73 26.56 -6.30
CA GLY A 143 11.86 27.47 -6.38
C GLY A 143 12.70 27.55 -5.11
N ALA A 144 12.28 26.94 -4.00
CA ALA A 144 13.09 26.87 -2.78
C ALA A 144 14.38 26.07 -3.03
N ASN A 145 15.52 26.60 -2.59
CA ASN A 145 16.82 25.97 -2.67
C ASN A 145 17.23 25.43 -1.29
N VAL A 146 17.67 24.19 -1.25
CA VAL A 146 18.16 23.53 -0.05
C VAL A 146 19.60 23.10 -0.28
N LEU A 147 20.55 23.78 0.33
CA LEU A 147 21.95 23.43 0.36
C LEU A 147 22.20 22.47 1.53
N LEU A 148 22.61 21.26 1.22
CA LEU A 148 22.94 20.21 2.18
C LEU A 148 24.43 20.15 2.44
N GLU A 149 24.85 20.09 3.69
CA GLU A 149 26.21 19.79 4.12
C GLU A 149 26.26 18.40 4.78
N ALA A 150 27.14 17.55 4.29
CA ALA A 150 27.28 16.19 4.79
C ALA A 150 27.87 16.13 6.23
N PRO A 151 27.43 15.15 7.04
CA PRO A 151 26.40 14.16 6.75
C PRO A 151 24.99 14.73 6.85
N ALA A 152 24.12 14.44 5.87
CA ALA A 152 22.74 14.95 5.90
C ALA A 152 21.76 13.90 5.31
N HIS A 153 20.52 13.93 5.84
CA HIS A 153 19.44 13.05 5.37
C HIS A 153 18.18 13.89 5.13
N LEU A 154 17.89 14.14 3.86
CA LEU A 154 16.72 14.90 3.40
C LEU A 154 15.73 13.95 2.74
N VAL A 155 14.45 14.09 3.11
CA VAL A 155 13.32 13.46 2.44
C VAL A 155 12.57 14.51 1.63
N LEU A 156 12.37 14.24 0.34
CA LEU A 156 11.57 15.07 -0.56
C LEU A 156 10.13 14.56 -0.54
N GLU A 157 9.17 15.38 -0.14
CA GLU A 157 7.76 14.96 -0.03
C GLU A 157 6.89 15.59 -1.12
N THR A 158 6.91 16.89 -1.21
CA THR A 158 6.14 17.67 -2.18
C THR A 158 6.98 18.85 -2.71
N PRO A 159 6.56 19.54 -3.77
CA PRO A 159 7.23 20.76 -4.23
C PRO A 159 7.39 21.86 -3.16
N MET A 160 6.56 21.84 -2.12
CA MET A 160 6.53 22.85 -1.06
C MET A 160 6.95 22.32 0.31
N LYS A 161 7.43 21.05 0.38
CA LYS A 161 7.71 20.42 1.67
C LYS A 161 8.85 19.41 1.56
N GLY A 162 9.80 19.51 2.48
CA GLY A 162 10.84 18.53 2.73
C GLY A 162 10.97 18.21 4.21
N THR A 163 11.61 17.09 4.53
CA THR A 163 11.93 16.68 5.92
C THR A 163 13.42 16.46 6.07
N LEU A 164 14.07 17.24 6.91
CA LEU A 164 15.46 17.01 7.32
C LEU A 164 15.49 16.10 8.54
N LEU A 165 15.92 14.85 8.36
CA LEU A 165 15.98 13.86 9.42
C LEU A 165 17.28 13.92 10.23
N ALA A 166 18.38 14.34 9.59
CA ALA A 166 19.69 14.50 10.21
C ALA A 166 20.55 15.45 9.41
N GLY A 167 21.51 16.11 10.07
CA GLY A 167 22.51 16.97 9.45
C GLY A 167 22.12 18.43 9.37
N THR A 168 22.78 19.16 8.48
CA THR A 168 22.62 20.61 8.34
C THR A 168 22.19 20.97 6.92
N ALA A 169 21.23 21.87 6.82
CA ALA A 169 20.75 22.45 5.56
C ALA A 169 20.64 23.98 5.69
N VAL A 170 21.05 24.68 4.63
CA VAL A 170 20.73 26.09 4.45
C VAL A 170 19.63 26.20 3.40
N ILE A 171 18.56 26.89 3.74
CA ILE A 171 17.35 26.98 2.93
C ILE A 171 17.19 28.44 2.50
N ASP A 172 17.05 28.63 1.20
CA ASP A 172 16.79 29.92 0.58
C ASP A 172 15.45 29.86 -0.15
N VAL A 173 14.50 30.66 0.30
CA VAL A 173 13.11 30.62 -0.18
C VAL A 173 12.78 31.92 -0.89
N PRO A 174 12.69 31.91 -2.24
CA PRO A 174 12.26 33.08 -3.01
C PRO A 174 10.77 33.35 -2.79
N GLU A 175 10.32 34.54 -3.18
CA GLU A 175 8.91 34.98 -3.05
C GLU A 175 7.91 33.99 -3.67
N SER A 176 8.30 33.28 -4.74
CA SER A 176 7.47 32.29 -5.41
C SER A 176 7.23 31.02 -4.56
N ALA A 177 8.06 30.79 -3.55
CA ALA A 177 8.04 29.62 -2.68
C ALA A 177 7.65 29.93 -1.22
N ILE A 178 7.15 31.13 -0.94
CA ILE A 178 6.65 31.52 0.39
C ILE A 178 5.64 30.48 0.88
N GLY A 179 5.79 30.07 2.15
CA GLY A 179 5.03 28.96 2.73
C GLY A 179 5.72 27.59 2.55
N PHE A 180 6.99 27.56 2.09
CA PHE A 180 7.79 26.33 2.07
C PHE A 180 7.94 25.79 3.49
N ILE A 181 7.79 24.48 3.62
CA ILE A 181 7.84 23.80 4.92
C ILE A 181 9.06 22.90 4.98
N ILE A 182 9.86 23.05 6.01
CA ILE A 182 10.87 22.07 6.39
C ILE A 182 10.51 21.43 7.72
N GLU A 183 10.26 20.10 7.69
CA GLU A 183 10.02 19.30 8.87
C GLU A 183 11.34 18.75 9.43
N THR A 184 11.33 18.48 10.72
CA THR A 184 12.41 17.86 11.48
C THR A 184 11.81 16.88 12.50
N PRO A 185 12.60 16.01 13.16
CA PRO A 185 12.07 15.04 14.12
C PRO A 185 11.33 15.63 15.32
N ASP A 186 11.55 16.89 15.66
CA ASP A 186 10.96 17.55 16.84
C ASP A 186 10.08 18.77 16.50
N GLY A 187 9.97 19.16 15.21
CA GLY A 187 9.13 20.28 14.81
C GLY A 187 9.16 20.55 13.32
N TYR A 188 8.60 21.70 12.94
CA TYR A 188 8.68 22.17 11.56
C TYR A 188 8.73 23.70 11.50
N ALA A 189 9.35 24.21 10.45
CA ALA A 189 9.33 25.63 10.15
C ALA A 189 8.52 25.89 8.88
N VAL A 190 7.73 26.99 8.91
CA VAL A 190 7.05 27.57 7.77
C VAL A 190 7.76 28.87 7.41
N ASP A 191 8.17 28.95 6.17
CA ASP A 191 8.89 30.11 5.63
C ASP A 191 7.96 31.26 5.23
N HIS A 192 8.45 32.50 5.39
CA HIS A 192 7.79 33.73 4.98
C HIS A 192 8.62 34.56 3.98
N GLY A 193 9.49 33.93 3.18
CA GLY A 193 10.42 34.61 2.26
C GLY A 193 11.78 34.84 2.91
N THR A 194 12.48 33.78 3.26
CA THR A 194 13.58 33.78 4.23
C THR A 194 14.77 32.99 3.71
N GLN A 195 15.96 33.39 4.16
CA GLN A 195 17.14 32.54 4.19
C GLN A 195 17.42 32.13 5.63
N PHE A 196 17.47 30.82 5.90
CA PHE A 196 17.67 30.29 7.24
C PHE A 196 18.43 28.96 7.19
N SER A 197 19.06 28.61 8.30
CA SER A 197 19.70 27.30 8.47
C SER A 197 18.88 26.42 9.42
N VAL A 198 18.93 25.11 9.15
CA VAL A 198 18.35 24.07 10.00
C VAL A 198 19.42 23.03 10.27
N SER A 199 19.61 22.70 11.54
CA SER A 199 20.52 21.63 11.96
C SER A 199 19.79 20.63 12.83
N VAL A 200 19.91 19.34 12.52
CA VAL A 200 19.27 18.24 13.23
C VAL A 200 20.34 17.31 13.79
N ASP A 201 20.38 17.20 15.11
CA ASP A 201 21.19 16.21 15.81
C ASP A 201 20.46 14.87 15.85
N ASP A 202 20.92 13.92 15.04
CA ASP A 202 20.32 12.57 14.93
C ASP A 202 20.31 11.82 16.28
N SER A 203 21.36 12.02 17.10
CA SER A 203 21.51 11.34 18.40
C SER A 203 20.52 11.84 19.46
N GLN A 204 20.22 13.11 19.47
CA GLN A 204 19.32 13.75 20.42
C GLN A 204 17.90 13.99 19.88
N ARG A 205 17.72 13.83 18.56
CA ARG A 205 16.49 14.15 17.83
C ARG A 205 16.01 15.58 18.12
N LYS A 206 16.97 16.51 18.18
CA LYS A 206 16.75 17.93 18.41
C LYS A 206 17.14 18.72 17.18
N SER A 207 16.36 19.74 16.88
CA SER A 207 16.59 20.65 15.80
C SER A 207 16.88 22.06 16.31
N SER A 208 17.73 22.77 15.57
CA SER A 208 17.96 24.19 15.77
C SER A 208 17.69 24.92 14.45
N PHE A 209 17.07 26.08 14.54
CA PHE A 209 16.79 26.98 13.43
C PHE A 209 17.50 28.29 13.68
N GLU A 210 18.15 28.82 12.64
CA GLU A 210 18.82 30.12 12.69
C GLU A 210 18.42 30.93 11.46
N VAL A 211 17.82 32.08 11.67
CA VAL A 211 17.38 32.99 10.59
C VAL A 211 18.56 33.85 10.17
N LEU A 212 18.92 33.78 8.89
CA LEU A 212 19.96 34.61 8.29
C LEU A 212 19.38 35.92 7.72
N SER A 213 18.17 35.84 7.12
CA SER A 213 17.45 37.00 6.60
C SER A 213 15.98 36.68 6.45
N GLY A 214 15.08 37.59 6.81
CA GLY A 214 13.61 37.41 6.70
C GLY A 214 12.96 36.92 7.97
N GLU A 215 11.95 36.06 7.89
CA GLU A 215 11.14 35.60 9.01
C GLU A 215 10.62 34.17 8.79
N ILE A 216 10.67 33.33 9.83
CA ILE A 216 10.09 32.00 9.86
C ILE A 216 9.15 31.81 11.06
N SER A 217 8.15 30.93 10.92
CA SER A 217 7.34 30.42 12.04
C SER A 217 7.76 29.00 12.37
N VAL A 218 8.32 28.77 13.54
CA VAL A 218 8.71 27.44 14.02
C VAL A 218 7.63 26.88 14.93
N HIS A 219 7.17 25.68 14.62
CA HIS A 219 6.12 24.97 15.35
C HIS A 219 6.69 23.72 16.01
N HIS A 220 6.42 23.57 17.31
CA HIS A 220 6.83 22.40 18.08
C HIS A 220 5.59 21.56 18.46
N PRO A 221 5.36 20.41 17.81
CA PRO A 221 4.10 19.64 17.94
C PRO A 221 3.81 19.18 19.36
N SER A 222 4.85 18.83 20.15
CA SER A 222 4.68 18.30 21.51
C SER A 222 4.27 19.36 22.54
N THR A 223 4.61 20.62 22.31
CA THR A 223 4.28 21.73 23.23
C THR A 223 3.17 22.64 22.72
N GLY A 224 2.80 22.50 21.44
CA GLY A 224 1.87 23.43 20.77
C GLY A 224 2.41 24.86 20.66
N THR A 225 3.73 25.03 20.87
CA THR A 225 4.37 26.36 20.86
C THR A 225 4.69 26.75 19.42
N GLU A 226 4.30 27.96 19.04
CA GLU A 226 4.73 28.64 17.84
C GLU A 226 5.68 29.77 18.23
N VAL A 227 6.83 29.82 17.58
CA VAL A 227 7.82 30.89 17.76
C VAL A 227 8.09 31.51 16.41
N ARG A 228 7.83 32.81 16.29
CA ARG A 228 8.15 33.58 15.10
C ARG A 228 9.50 34.27 15.32
N MET A 229 10.41 34.05 14.39
CA MET A 229 11.80 34.52 14.46
C MET A 229 12.16 35.30 13.20
#